data_aca852f852e2b3a5ea442c345b04a734
#
_entry.id   aca852f852e2b3a5ea442c345b04a734
#
_cell.length_a   1.000
_cell.length_b   1.000
_cell.length_c   1.000
_cell.angle_alpha   90.00
_cell.angle_beta   90.00
_cell.angle_gamma   90.00
#
_symmetry.space_group_name_H-M   'P 1'
#
loop_
_entity.id
_entity.type
_entity.pdbx_description
1 polymer ?
#
loop_
_entity_poly.entity_id
_entity_poly.type
_entity_poly.pdbx_seq_one_letter_code
_entity_poly.pdbx_strand_id
1 'polypeptide(L)'
;MTVDQRLKKMSENYVAAYEIRGSMAALFNTFRDFYLEDRNKVMNNRELTEVGKQKRLERVRQRHEVDFMKMIREQRTKFEEYLQENIKIARSIMLADLPQVDKETEKYFMLQLGELEGKILFATNVDEAQKALEEIASIATEPKLAAIAKEKIVQYSAQVAALAPSDKVMAVRYELGKLHEDVSSRALPQGANKAKDQLESAQAFLEYDLVQPFILDNLGQISNELVRYANNSDAYFVDKADVVKDIEINGKGY
;
A
#
# COMPACT_ATOMS: atom_id res chain seq x y z
N MET A 1 13.36 17.07 -2.74
CA MET A 1 13.80 15.67 -2.90
C MET A 1 13.68 15.31 -4.36
N THR A 2 14.70 14.66 -4.92
CA THR A 2 14.66 14.07 -6.28
C THR A 2 13.70 12.89 -6.32
N VAL A 3 13.31 12.42 -7.52
CA VAL A 3 12.46 11.21 -7.67
C VAL A 3 13.14 10.00 -7.04
N ASP A 4 14.45 9.82 -7.28
CA ASP A 4 15.20 8.69 -6.71
C ASP A 4 15.25 8.73 -5.18
N GLN A 5 15.41 9.92 -4.59
CA GLN A 5 15.34 10.08 -3.14
C GLN A 5 13.95 9.74 -2.58
N ARG A 6 12.87 10.09 -3.30
CA ARG A 6 11.49 9.73 -2.90
C ARG A 6 11.27 8.22 -2.99
N LEU A 7 11.69 7.59 -4.08
CA LEU A 7 11.58 6.12 -4.24
C LEU A 7 12.39 5.37 -3.17
N LYS A 8 13.61 5.86 -2.85
CA LYS A 8 14.41 5.30 -1.76
C LYS A 8 13.69 5.43 -0.41
N LYS A 9 13.14 6.61 -0.11
CA LYS A 9 12.36 6.83 1.12
C LYS A 9 11.16 5.88 1.23
N MET A 10 10.44 5.66 0.12
CA MET A 10 9.34 4.69 0.10
C MET A 10 9.81 3.27 0.42
N SER A 11 10.97 2.86 -0.11
CA SER A 11 11.55 1.55 0.19
C SER A 11 11.94 1.43 1.67
N GLU A 12 12.55 2.48 2.24
CA GLU A 12 12.89 2.53 3.67
C GLU A 12 11.66 2.46 4.58
N ASN A 13 10.60 3.20 4.26
CA ASN A 13 9.34 3.16 4.99
C ASN A 13 8.69 1.76 4.92
N TYR A 14 8.72 1.11 3.75
CA TYR A 14 8.18 -0.24 3.59
C TYR A 14 8.93 -1.26 4.45
N VAL A 15 10.26 -1.18 4.48
CA VAL A 15 11.10 -2.02 5.34
C VAL A 15 10.78 -1.77 6.81
N ALA A 16 10.66 -0.51 7.24
CA ALA A 16 10.32 -0.17 8.61
C ALA A 16 8.93 -0.72 9.03
N ALA A 17 7.94 -0.62 8.15
CA ALA A 17 6.62 -1.22 8.38
C ALA A 17 6.70 -2.76 8.48
N TYR A 18 7.49 -3.40 7.62
CA TYR A 18 7.72 -4.83 7.66
C TYR A 18 8.39 -5.29 8.96
N GLU A 19 9.40 -4.55 9.43
CA GLU A 19 10.10 -4.80 10.70
C GLU A 19 9.16 -4.67 11.91
N ILE A 20 8.28 -3.65 11.92
CA ILE A 20 7.26 -3.52 12.96
C ILE A 20 6.40 -4.79 13.03
N ARG A 21 5.84 -5.23 11.92
CA ARG A 21 5.01 -6.44 11.88
C ARG A 21 5.81 -7.69 12.26
N GLY A 22 7.05 -7.80 11.81
CA GLY A 22 7.96 -8.91 12.15
C GLY A 22 8.33 -8.96 13.63
N SER A 23 8.42 -7.81 14.30
CA SER A 23 8.77 -7.71 15.72
C SER A 23 7.65 -8.11 16.68
N MET A 24 6.40 -8.24 16.20
CA MET A 24 5.23 -8.53 17.06
C MET A 24 5.40 -9.80 17.89
N ALA A 25 6.02 -10.85 17.34
CA ALA A 25 6.26 -12.09 18.07
C ALA A 25 7.24 -11.89 19.25
N ALA A 26 8.30 -11.11 19.06
CA ALA A 26 9.26 -10.79 20.13
C ALA A 26 8.62 -9.91 21.21
N LEU A 27 7.84 -8.90 20.79
CA LEU A 27 7.10 -8.04 21.73
C LEU A 27 6.08 -8.83 22.53
N PHE A 28 5.35 -9.76 21.89
CA PHE A 28 4.44 -10.66 22.59
C PHE A 28 5.17 -11.55 23.61
N ASN A 29 6.30 -12.16 23.25
CA ASN A 29 7.06 -12.98 24.19
C ASN A 29 7.52 -12.18 25.40
N THR A 30 8.06 -10.98 25.20
CA THR A 30 8.44 -10.06 26.28
C THR A 30 7.26 -9.73 27.18
N PHE A 31 6.12 -9.38 26.60
CA PHE A 31 4.88 -9.11 27.32
C PHE A 31 4.44 -10.33 28.16
N ARG A 32 4.41 -11.51 27.55
CA ARG A 32 4.02 -12.76 28.22
C ARG A 32 4.93 -13.05 29.43
N ASP A 33 6.22 -12.88 29.27
CA ASP A 33 7.18 -13.16 30.32
C ASP A 33 6.99 -12.23 31.52
N PHE A 34 6.75 -10.93 31.29
CA PHE A 34 6.40 -9.99 32.35
C PHE A 34 5.06 -10.34 33.04
N TYR A 35 4.04 -10.69 32.25
CA TYR A 35 2.77 -11.14 32.81
C TYR A 35 2.94 -12.37 33.72
N LEU A 36 3.68 -13.38 33.26
CA LEU A 36 3.92 -14.61 34.01
C LEU A 36 4.73 -14.34 35.30
N GLU A 37 5.73 -13.47 35.24
CA GLU A 37 6.49 -13.04 36.42
C GLU A 37 5.58 -12.42 37.48
N ASP A 38 4.76 -11.45 37.11
CA ASP A 38 3.88 -10.77 38.06
C ASP A 38 2.77 -11.69 38.58
N ARG A 39 2.21 -12.55 37.70
CA ARG A 39 1.27 -13.60 38.09
C ARG A 39 1.90 -14.53 39.15
N ASN A 40 3.12 -14.99 38.94
CA ASN A 40 3.81 -15.88 39.85
C ASN A 40 4.14 -15.20 41.22
N LYS A 41 4.47 -13.90 41.21
CA LYS A 41 4.64 -13.13 42.46
C LYS A 41 3.36 -13.16 43.31
N VAL A 42 2.19 -12.99 42.68
CA VAL A 42 0.90 -13.05 43.37
C VAL A 42 0.60 -14.47 43.88
N MET A 43 0.79 -15.49 43.02
CA MET A 43 0.50 -16.89 43.38
C MET A 43 1.34 -17.38 44.53
N ASN A 44 2.61 -16.98 44.59
CA ASN A 44 3.55 -17.40 45.64
C ASN A 44 3.48 -16.54 46.91
N ASN A 45 2.66 -15.48 46.94
CA ASN A 45 2.51 -14.64 48.13
C ASN A 45 1.73 -15.39 49.21
N ARG A 46 2.41 -15.68 50.34
CA ARG A 46 1.84 -16.41 51.49
C ARG A 46 1.02 -15.54 52.43
N GLU A 47 1.08 -14.22 52.28
CA GLU A 47 0.32 -13.28 53.10
C GLU A 47 -1.09 -13.07 52.59
N LEU A 48 -1.36 -13.46 51.33
CA LEU A 48 -2.64 -13.33 50.71
C LEU A 48 -3.53 -14.55 50.90
N THR A 49 -4.78 -14.32 51.27
CA THR A 49 -5.83 -15.35 51.21
C THR A 49 -6.11 -15.73 49.74
N GLU A 50 -6.74 -16.87 49.48
CA GLU A 50 -7.10 -17.27 48.12
C GLU A 50 -8.01 -16.24 47.41
N VAL A 51 -8.96 -15.64 48.11
CA VAL A 51 -9.80 -14.55 47.60
C VAL A 51 -8.95 -13.31 47.30
N GLY A 52 -7.98 -13.01 48.16
CA GLY A 52 -7.02 -11.92 47.96
C GLY A 52 -6.18 -12.14 46.70
N LYS A 53 -5.66 -13.37 46.52
CA LYS A 53 -4.90 -13.74 45.30
C LYS A 53 -5.75 -13.58 44.03
N GLN A 54 -6.98 -14.08 44.02
CA GLN A 54 -7.87 -13.96 42.86
C GLN A 54 -8.10 -12.50 42.47
N LYS A 55 -8.43 -11.63 43.44
CA LYS A 55 -8.62 -10.18 43.17
C LYS A 55 -7.33 -9.55 42.61
N ARG A 56 -6.19 -9.95 43.16
CA ARG A 56 -4.90 -9.40 42.72
C ARG A 56 -4.49 -9.91 41.36
N LEU A 57 -4.74 -11.17 41.04
CA LEU A 57 -4.50 -11.75 39.71
C LEU A 57 -5.36 -11.06 38.64
N GLU A 58 -6.63 -10.79 38.94
CA GLU A 58 -7.50 -10.04 38.04
C GLU A 58 -6.91 -8.65 37.76
N ARG A 59 -6.41 -7.95 38.78
CA ARG A 59 -5.81 -6.64 38.64
C ARG A 59 -4.52 -6.67 37.81
N VAL A 60 -3.68 -7.68 38.05
CA VAL A 60 -2.46 -7.92 37.26
C VAL A 60 -2.82 -8.15 35.79
N ARG A 61 -3.84 -8.98 35.52
CA ARG A 61 -4.32 -9.23 34.17
C ARG A 61 -4.78 -7.94 33.48
N GLN A 62 -5.67 -7.18 34.10
CA GLN A 62 -6.18 -5.93 33.55
C GLN A 62 -5.07 -4.90 33.26
N ARG A 63 -4.06 -4.78 34.14
CA ARG A 63 -2.93 -3.90 33.92
C ARG A 63 -2.14 -4.33 32.67
N HIS A 64 -1.80 -5.60 32.58
CA HIS A 64 -1.07 -6.12 31.42
C HIS A 64 -1.90 -6.04 30.13
N GLU A 65 -3.22 -6.21 30.18
CA GLU A 65 -4.10 -5.96 29.04
C GLU A 65 -3.99 -4.51 28.53
N VAL A 66 -4.09 -3.54 29.44
CA VAL A 66 -3.96 -2.11 29.10
C VAL A 66 -2.60 -1.79 28.51
N ASP A 67 -1.51 -2.29 29.15
CA ASP A 67 -0.15 -2.04 28.69
C ASP A 67 0.11 -2.66 27.30
N PHE A 68 -0.37 -3.88 27.07
CA PHE A 68 -0.28 -4.53 25.77
C PHE A 68 -1.06 -3.77 24.69
N MET A 69 -2.28 -3.35 24.98
CA MET A 69 -3.09 -2.60 24.03
C MET A 69 -2.49 -1.23 23.70
N LYS A 70 -1.86 -0.55 24.67
CA LYS A 70 -1.10 0.69 24.42
C LYS A 70 0.07 0.43 23.47
N MET A 71 0.84 -0.62 23.73
CA MET A 71 1.96 -1.02 22.88
C MET A 71 1.50 -1.33 21.45
N ILE A 72 0.46 -2.15 21.29
CA ILE A 72 -0.09 -2.48 19.96
C ILE A 72 -0.57 -1.24 19.23
N ARG A 73 -1.27 -0.34 19.91
CA ARG A 73 -1.75 0.92 19.34
C ARG A 73 -0.60 1.79 18.81
N GLU A 74 0.47 1.93 19.59
CA GLU A 74 1.66 2.67 19.16
C GLU A 74 2.34 2.03 17.94
N GLN A 75 2.49 0.71 17.94
CA GLN A 75 3.07 0.00 16.81
C GLN A 75 2.20 0.12 15.56
N ARG A 76 0.88 0.01 15.71
CA ARG A 76 -0.08 0.17 14.61
C ARG A 76 -0.02 1.58 14.02
N THR A 77 -0.01 2.60 14.86
CA THR A 77 0.12 3.99 14.42
C THR A 77 1.38 4.18 13.56
N LYS A 78 2.55 3.71 14.03
CA LYS A 78 3.81 3.81 13.27
C LYS A 78 3.75 3.02 11.95
N PHE A 79 3.20 1.81 11.98
CA PHE A 79 3.02 0.97 10.80
C PHE A 79 2.17 1.68 9.74
N GLU A 80 1.03 2.22 10.14
CA GLU A 80 0.12 2.94 9.26
C GLU A 80 0.74 4.25 8.75
N GLU A 81 1.46 5.01 9.58
CA GLU A 81 2.15 6.24 9.21
C GLU A 81 3.16 6.01 8.07
N TYR A 82 4.02 4.97 8.18
CA TYR A 82 4.99 4.64 7.13
C TYR A 82 4.30 4.30 5.80
N LEU A 83 3.25 3.51 5.82
CA LEU A 83 2.53 3.10 4.61
C LEU A 83 1.72 4.25 4.00
N GLN A 84 1.09 5.08 4.83
CA GLN A 84 0.39 6.29 4.37
C GLN A 84 1.34 7.33 3.77
N GLU A 85 2.54 7.48 4.34
CA GLU A 85 3.58 8.32 3.74
C GLU A 85 3.98 7.80 2.36
N ASN A 86 4.15 6.48 2.20
CA ASN A 86 4.41 5.87 0.90
C ASN A 86 3.32 6.16 -0.12
N ILE A 87 2.06 6.03 0.27
CA ILE A 87 0.91 6.35 -0.60
C ILE A 87 0.96 7.82 -1.05
N LYS A 88 1.27 8.75 -0.14
CA LYS A 88 1.39 10.18 -0.46
C LYS A 88 2.56 10.45 -1.41
N ILE A 89 3.72 9.85 -1.15
CA ILE A 89 4.91 10.00 -2.00
C ILE A 89 4.63 9.44 -3.40
N ALA A 90 4.08 8.23 -3.49
CA ALA A 90 3.74 7.60 -4.76
C ALA A 90 2.82 8.47 -5.61
N ARG A 91 1.72 8.95 -5.02
CA ARG A 91 0.80 9.86 -5.70
C ARG A 91 1.49 11.13 -6.18
N SER A 92 2.39 11.70 -5.37
CA SER A 92 3.14 12.91 -5.75
C SER A 92 4.10 12.69 -6.92
N ILE A 93 4.63 11.46 -7.09
CA ILE A 93 5.48 11.09 -8.23
C ILE A 93 4.60 10.87 -9.47
N MET A 94 3.49 10.13 -9.33
CA MET A 94 2.60 9.80 -10.44
C MET A 94 1.87 11.01 -11.01
N LEU A 95 1.61 12.03 -10.20
CA LEU A 95 0.93 13.27 -10.58
C LEU A 95 1.88 14.41 -10.92
N ALA A 96 3.19 14.14 -10.95
CA ALA A 96 4.17 15.16 -11.34
C ALA A 96 4.01 15.56 -12.81
N ASP A 97 4.32 16.82 -13.10
CA ASP A 97 4.31 17.30 -14.48
C ASP A 97 5.31 16.51 -15.34
N LEU A 98 4.90 16.26 -16.58
CA LEU A 98 5.78 15.63 -17.56
C LEU A 98 6.92 16.58 -17.95
N PRO A 99 8.11 16.04 -18.24
CA PRO A 99 9.23 16.84 -18.72
C PRO A 99 8.85 17.66 -19.95
N GLN A 100 9.33 18.88 -20.00
CA GLN A 100 9.13 19.71 -21.20
C GLN A 100 9.98 19.18 -22.35
N VAL A 101 9.38 19.11 -23.52
CA VAL A 101 10.04 18.78 -24.78
C VAL A 101 10.49 20.08 -25.44
N ASP A 102 11.61 20.08 -26.11
CA ASP A 102 12.02 21.26 -26.86
C ASP A 102 11.05 21.57 -28.00
N LYS A 103 10.92 22.86 -28.35
CA LYS A 103 9.91 23.32 -29.31
C LYS A 103 10.12 22.80 -30.74
N GLU A 104 11.35 22.49 -31.12
CA GLU A 104 11.66 21.98 -32.46
C GLU A 104 11.24 20.52 -32.57
N THR A 105 11.61 19.70 -31.58
CA THR A 105 11.19 18.30 -31.47
C THR A 105 9.66 18.18 -31.41
N GLU A 106 9.00 19.02 -30.61
CA GLU A 106 7.52 19.02 -30.51
C GLU A 106 6.86 19.36 -31.86
N LYS A 107 7.38 20.38 -32.56
CA LYS A 107 6.86 20.76 -33.90
C LYS A 107 7.09 19.64 -34.92
N TYR A 108 8.26 19.03 -34.92
CA TYR A 108 8.55 17.95 -35.87
C TYR A 108 7.66 16.73 -35.59
N PHE A 109 7.48 16.37 -34.35
CA PHE A 109 6.54 15.32 -33.96
C PHE A 109 5.12 15.62 -34.45
N MET A 110 4.62 16.84 -34.23
CA MET A 110 3.25 17.22 -34.65
C MET A 110 3.08 17.18 -36.17
N LEU A 111 4.13 17.50 -36.95
CA LEU A 111 4.12 17.36 -38.41
C LEU A 111 3.98 15.89 -38.83
N GLN A 112 4.85 15.01 -38.28
CA GLN A 112 4.78 13.58 -38.57
C GLN A 112 3.46 12.95 -38.12
N LEU A 113 2.98 13.35 -36.94
CA LEU A 113 1.67 12.91 -36.43
C LEU A 113 0.54 13.22 -37.41
N GLY A 114 0.49 14.45 -37.94
CA GLY A 114 -0.54 14.82 -38.92
C GLY A 114 -0.50 13.97 -40.20
N GLU A 115 0.71 13.64 -40.69
CA GLU A 115 0.88 12.74 -41.83
C GLU A 115 0.39 11.31 -41.52
N LEU A 116 0.70 10.79 -40.34
CA LEU A 116 0.27 9.45 -39.89
C LEU A 116 -1.24 9.37 -39.63
N GLU A 117 -1.82 10.42 -39.06
CA GLU A 117 -3.28 10.54 -38.92
C GLU A 117 -3.98 10.48 -40.31
N GLY A 118 -3.42 11.18 -41.32
CA GLY A 118 -3.91 11.07 -42.68
C GLY A 118 -3.83 9.63 -43.22
N LYS A 119 -2.72 8.92 -42.99
CA LYS A 119 -2.61 7.51 -43.39
C LYS A 119 -3.67 6.63 -42.72
N ILE A 120 -4.00 6.85 -41.45
CA ILE A 120 -5.05 6.09 -40.75
C ILE A 120 -6.42 6.39 -41.31
N LEU A 121 -6.74 7.67 -41.55
CA LEU A 121 -8.05 8.10 -42.02
C LEU A 121 -8.37 7.58 -43.44
N PHE A 122 -7.36 7.47 -44.30
CA PHE A 122 -7.50 7.00 -45.68
C PHE A 122 -7.07 5.54 -45.89
N ALA A 123 -6.72 4.81 -44.81
CA ALA A 123 -6.36 3.39 -44.89
C ALA A 123 -7.55 2.56 -45.45
N THR A 124 -7.24 1.67 -46.38
CA THR A 124 -8.22 0.77 -47.00
C THR A 124 -8.26 -0.61 -46.36
N ASN A 125 -7.25 -0.92 -45.53
CA ASN A 125 -7.14 -2.18 -44.83
C ASN A 125 -6.55 -1.99 -43.42
N VAL A 126 -6.73 -3.01 -42.58
CA VAL A 126 -6.31 -2.97 -41.16
C VAL A 126 -4.79 -2.88 -41.00
N ASP A 127 -4.03 -3.54 -41.88
CA ASP A 127 -2.57 -3.61 -41.75
C ASP A 127 -1.90 -2.25 -41.96
N GLU A 128 -2.41 -1.45 -42.93
CA GLU A 128 -1.95 -0.07 -43.16
C GLU A 128 -2.27 0.83 -41.97
N ALA A 129 -3.51 0.76 -41.46
CA ALA A 129 -3.95 1.57 -40.34
C ALA A 129 -3.21 1.22 -39.03
N GLN A 130 -2.99 -0.06 -38.77
CA GLN A 130 -2.28 -0.52 -37.61
C GLN A 130 -0.81 -0.09 -37.65
N LYS A 131 -0.12 -0.25 -38.79
CA LYS A 131 1.26 0.22 -38.96
C LYS A 131 1.39 1.73 -38.70
N ALA A 132 0.44 2.54 -39.16
CA ALA A 132 0.48 3.97 -38.88
C ALA A 132 0.33 4.28 -37.39
N LEU A 133 -0.50 3.53 -36.63
CA LEU A 133 -0.56 3.66 -35.16
C LEU A 133 0.73 3.22 -34.46
N GLU A 134 1.37 2.16 -34.96
CA GLU A 134 2.67 1.70 -34.47
C GLU A 134 3.77 2.75 -34.72
N GLU A 135 3.74 3.40 -35.89
CA GLU A 135 4.64 4.51 -36.21
C GLU A 135 4.40 5.71 -35.29
N ILE A 136 3.14 6.09 -34.99
CA ILE A 136 2.82 7.14 -34.00
C ILE A 136 3.42 6.79 -32.63
N ALA A 137 3.29 5.54 -32.19
CA ALA A 137 3.89 5.08 -30.95
C ALA A 137 5.43 5.14 -30.99
N SER A 138 6.05 4.82 -32.11
CA SER A 138 7.51 4.76 -32.25
C SER A 138 8.18 6.14 -32.25
N ILE A 139 7.56 7.15 -32.86
CA ILE A 139 8.08 8.53 -32.90
C ILE A 139 7.89 9.28 -31.56
N ALA A 140 7.02 8.79 -30.68
CA ALA A 140 6.74 9.37 -29.38
C ALA A 140 7.77 8.92 -28.33
N THR A 141 8.99 9.43 -28.43
CA THR A 141 10.12 9.02 -27.58
C THR A 141 10.13 9.68 -26.19
N GLU A 142 9.56 10.89 -26.09
CA GLU A 142 9.51 11.68 -24.86
C GLU A 142 8.17 11.48 -24.13
N PRO A 143 8.13 11.50 -22.80
CA PRO A 143 6.89 11.27 -22.04
C PRO A 143 5.72 12.17 -22.45
N LYS A 144 5.97 13.45 -22.72
CA LYS A 144 4.95 14.39 -23.19
C LYS A 144 4.40 14.01 -24.57
N LEU A 145 5.28 13.59 -25.48
CA LEU A 145 4.88 13.12 -26.81
C LEU A 145 4.14 11.79 -26.75
N ALA A 146 4.59 10.90 -25.87
CA ALA A 146 3.90 9.63 -25.59
C ALA A 146 2.49 9.85 -25.03
N ALA A 147 2.27 10.88 -24.22
CA ALA A 147 0.93 11.23 -23.76
C ALA A 147 -0.01 11.62 -24.92
N ILE A 148 0.50 12.42 -25.89
CA ILE A 148 -0.25 12.78 -27.11
C ILE A 148 -0.51 11.52 -27.96
N ALA A 149 0.52 10.69 -28.19
CA ALA A 149 0.38 9.46 -28.96
C ALA A 149 -0.65 8.50 -28.34
N LYS A 150 -0.66 8.37 -27.02
CA LYS A 150 -1.66 7.57 -26.30
C LYS A 150 -3.09 8.02 -26.59
N GLU A 151 -3.37 9.32 -26.55
CA GLU A 151 -4.69 9.86 -26.86
C GLU A 151 -5.10 9.53 -28.31
N LYS A 152 -4.14 9.63 -29.27
CA LYS A 152 -4.40 9.31 -30.69
C LYS A 152 -4.64 7.82 -30.91
N ILE A 153 -3.91 6.95 -30.24
CA ILE A 153 -4.13 5.49 -30.28
C ILE A 153 -5.56 5.18 -29.80
N VAL A 154 -6.00 5.75 -28.69
CA VAL A 154 -7.37 5.56 -28.18
C VAL A 154 -8.40 6.09 -29.22
N GLN A 155 -8.17 7.29 -29.75
CA GLN A 155 -9.05 7.95 -30.72
C GLN A 155 -9.29 7.09 -31.97
N TYR A 156 -8.23 6.47 -32.50
CA TYR A 156 -8.30 5.72 -33.76
C TYR A 156 -8.52 4.23 -33.63
N SER A 157 -8.36 3.66 -32.42
CA SER A 157 -8.45 2.21 -32.19
C SER A 157 -9.77 1.58 -32.68
N ALA A 158 -10.89 2.24 -32.46
CA ALA A 158 -12.19 1.72 -32.92
C ALA A 158 -12.29 1.70 -34.44
N GLN A 159 -11.80 2.73 -35.14
CA GLN A 159 -11.77 2.81 -36.59
C GLN A 159 -10.87 1.73 -37.20
N VAL A 160 -9.66 1.55 -36.64
CA VAL A 160 -8.71 0.51 -37.10
C VAL A 160 -9.31 -0.88 -36.90
N ALA A 161 -9.91 -1.16 -35.73
CA ALA A 161 -10.56 -2.45 -35.47
C ALA A 161 -11.76 -2.72 -36.42
N ALA A 162 -12.46 -1.66 -36.90
CA ALA A 162 -13.57 -1.81 -37.83
C ALA A 162 -13.12 -2.20 -39.26
N LEU A 163 -11.85 -1.95 -39.62
CA LEU A 163 -11.27 -2.38 -40.92
C LEU A 163 -10.89 -3.86 -40.92
N ALA A 164 -10.88 -4.52 -39.77
CA ALA A 164 -10.51 -5.93 -39.67
C ALA A 164 -11.64 -6.87 -40.11
N PRO A 165 -11.31 -7.97 -40.78
CA PRO A 165 -12.24 -9.08 -41.01
C PRO A 165 -12.81 -9.59 -39.67
N SER A 166 -14.07 -10.04 -39.68
CA SER A 166 -14.79 -10.42 -38.44
C SER A 166 -14.04 -11.46 -37.57
N ASP A 167 -13.33 -12.38 -38.20
CA ASP A 167 -12.52 -13.40 -37.55
C ASP A 167 -11.21 -12.87 -36.90
N LYS A 168 -10.75 -11.67 -37.31
CA LYS A 168 -9.51 -11.05 -36.82
C LYS A 168 -9.72 -9.89 -35.86
N VAL A 169 -10.94 -9.39 -35.68
CA VAL A 169 -11.24 -8.22 -34.86
C VAL A 169 -10.68 -8.34 -33.42
N MET A 170 -10.81 -9.53 -32.81
CA MET A 170 -10.31 -9.74 -31.45
C MET A 170 -8.78 -9.72 -31.38
N ALA A 171 -8.09 -10.27 -32.38
CA ALA A 171 -6.63 -10.21 -32.45
C ALA A 171 -6.13 -8.77 -32.61
N VAL A 172 -6.76 -7.99 -33.51
CA VAL A 172 -6.43 -6.58 -33.70
C VAL A 172 -6.63 -5.77 -32.42
N ARG A 173 -7.75 -5.95 -31.73
CA ARG A 173 -8.02 -5.27 -30.46
C ARG A 173 -6.98 -5.61 -29.40
N TYR A 174 -6.52 -6.86 -29.35
CA TYR A 174 -5.49 -7.27 -28.43
C TYR A 174 -4.15 -6.58 -28.70
N GLU A 175 -3.72 -6.52 -29.98
CA GLU A 175 -2.48 -5.83 -30.35
C GLU A 175 -2.58 -4.30 -30.13
N LEU A 176 -3.72 -3.67 -30.41
CA LEU A 176 -3.95 -2.27 -30.08
C LEU A 176 -3.93 -2.02 -28.57
N GLY A 177 -4.43 -2.97 -27.78
CA GLY A 177 -4.35 -2.93 -26.31
C GLY A 177 -2.90 -2.93 -25.81
N LYS A 178 -2.07 -3.81 -26.36
CA LYS A 178 -0.62 -3.85 -26.04
C LYS A 178 0.08 -2.55 -26.44
N LEU A 179 -0.21 -2.03 -27.63
CA LEU A 179 0.36 -0.78 -28.09
C LEU A 179 -0.01 0.38 -27.16
N HIS A 180 -1.28 0.45 -26.76
CA HIS A 180 -1.76 1.43 -25.79
C HIS A 180 -1.07 1.28 -24.41
N GLU A 181 -0.85 0.06 -23.94
CA GLU A 181 -0.18 -0.22 -22.68
C GLU A 181 1.29 0.24 -22.71
N ASP A 182 2.01 -0.09 -23.79
CA ASP A 182 3.39 0.34 -23.99
C ASP A 182 3.52 1.87 -24.00
N VAL A 183 2.71 2.55 -24.81
CA VAL A 183 2.73 4.02 -24.88
C VAL A 183 2.28 4.65 -23.56
N SER A 184 1.29 4.06 -22.88
CA SER A 184 0.84 4.53 -21.56
C SER A 184 1.95 4.48 -20.51
N SER A 185 2.80 3.44 -20.55
CA SER A 185 3.93 3.32 -19.62
C SER A 185 5.01 4.40 -19.86
N ARG A 186 5.20 4.80 -21.12
CA ARG A 186 6.14 5.88 -21.51
C ARG A 186 5.58 7.28 -21.28
N ALA A 187 4.26 7.42 -21.29
CA ALA A 187 3.54 8.68 -21.03
C ALA A 187 3.48 9.10 -19.55
N LEU A 188 4.25 8.45 -18.69
CA LEU A 188 4.26 8.71 -17.26
C LEU A 188 5.49 9.53 -16.85
N PRO A 189 5.39 10.30 -15.74
CA PRO A 189 6.55 10.95 -15.14
C PRO A 189 7.66 9.94 -14.78
N GLN A 190 8.89 10.42 -14.70
CA GLN A 190 10.03 9.59 -14.30
C GLN A 190 9.74 8.90 -12.95
N GLY A 191 9.95 7.59 -12.88
CA GLY A 191 9.74 6.79 -11.67
C GLY A 191 8.29 6.44 -11.35
N ALA A 192 7.31 6.91 -12.14
CA ALA A 192 5.89 6.69 -11.86
C ALA A 192 5.49 5.20 -11.86
N ASN A 193 6.05 4.37 -12.74
CA ASN A 193 5.79 2.93 -12.75
C ASN A 193 6.24 2.27 -11.43
N LYS A 194 7.47 2.58 -10.98
CA LYS A 194 7.97 2.08 -9.69
C LYS A 194 7.13 2.61 -8.51
N ALA A 195 6.71 3.87 -8.59
CA ALA A 195 5.85 4.47 -7.57
C ALA A 195 4.47 3.78 -7.52
N LYS A 196 3.92 3.40 -8.68
CA LYS A 196 2.66 2.64 -8.77
C LYS A 196 2.78 1.27 -8.10
N ASP A 197 3.82 0.51 -8.42
CA ASP A 197 4.06 -0.81 -7.82
C ASP A 197 4.18 -0.71 -6.29
N GLN A 198 4.91 0.29 -5.81
CA GLN A 198 5.06 0.54 -4.37
C GLN A 198 3.77 1.06 -3.71
N LEU A 199 2.94 1.81 -4.44
CA LEU A 199 1.61 2.23 -3.98
C LEU A 199 0.71 1.01 -3.75
N GLU A 200 0.62 0.13 -4.73
CA GLU A 200 -0.17 -1.10 -4.66
C GLU A 200 0.31 -2.00 -3.52
N SER A 201 1.63 -2.15 -3.38
CA SER A 201 2.24 -2.90 -2.28
C SER A 201 1.92 -2.30 -0.91
N ALA A 202 1.99 -0.97 -0.76
CA ALA A 202 1.67 -0.30 0.50
C ALA A 202 0.18 -0.40 0.85
N GLN A 203 -0.71 -0.27 -0.15
CA GLN A 203 -2.15 -0.45 0.05
C GLN A 203 -2.49 -1.89 0.46
N ALA A 204 -1.93 -2.89 -0.23
CA ALA A 204 -2.13 -4.29 0.13
C ALA A 204 -1.59 -4.58 1.54
N PHE A 205 -0.46 -3.98 1.93
CA PHE A 205 0.13 -4.22 3.24
C PHE A 205 -0.69 -3.59 4.38
N LEU A 206 -1.40 -2.49 4.15
CA LEU A 206 -2.33 -1.89 5.12
C LEU A 206 -3.53 -2.80 5.45
N GLU A 207 -3.90 -3.70 4.54
CA GLU A 207 -4.99 -4.66 4.76
C GLU A 207 -4.58 -5.84 5.66
N TYR A 208 -3.28 -6.01 5.94
CA TYR A 208 -2.84 -7.10 6.79
C TYR A 208 -3.01 -6.79 8.27
N ASP A 209 -3.40 -7.81 9.02
CA ASP A 209 -3.40 -7.79 10.47
C ASP A 209 -1.98 -7.61 11.01
N LEU A 210 -1.82 -6.65 11.94
CA LEU A 210 -0.53 -6.40 12.60
C LEU A 210 -0.18 -7.58 13.53
N VAL A 211 -1.16 -8.01 14.32
CA VAL A 211 -1.02 -9.16 15.22
C VAL A 211 -1.43 -10.44 14.49
N GLN A 212 -0.46 -11.29 14.23
CA GLN A 212 -0.61 -12.50 13.42
C GLN A 212 -1.42 -13.59 14.17
N PRO A 213 -2.12 -14.49 13.46
CA PRO A 213 -3.00 -15.50 14.07
C PRO A 213 -2.34 -16.33 15.16
N PHE A 214 -1.09 -16.79 14.94
CA PHE A 214 -0.37 -17.59 15.94
C PHE A 214 -0.07 -16.84 17.25
N ILE A 215 0.00 -15.49 17.20
CA ILE A 215 0.12 -14.64 18.41
C ILE A 215 -1.24 -14.57 19.09
N LEU A 216 -2.33 -14.43 18.34
CA LEU A 216 -3.69 -14.41 18.89
C LEU A 216 -4.01 -15.70 19.65
N ASP A 217 -3.65 -16.87 19.12
CA ASP A 217 -3.82 -18.16 19.78
C ASP A 217 -3.15 -18.21 21.14
N ASN A 218 -1.94 -17.65 21.24
CA ASN A 218 -1.21 -17.57 22.50
C ASN A 218 -1.75 -16.49 23.45
N LEU A 219 -2.23 -15.36 22.93
CA LEU A 219 -2.90 -14.33 23.73
C LEU A 219 -4.15 -14.87 24.43
N GLY A 220 -4.88 -15.78 23.79
CA GLY A 220 -6.06 -16.44 24.35
C GLY A 220 -5.81 -17.20 25.65
N GLN A 221 -4.58 -17.66 25.87
CA GLN A 221 -4.18 -18.29 27.12
C GLN A 221 -4.02 -17.30 28.29
N ILE A 222 -3.90 -16.00 27.98
CA ILE A 222 -3.79 -14.92 28.97
C ILE A 222 -5.14 -14.25 29.15
N SER A 223 -5.76 -13.82 28.06
CA SER A 223 -7.05 -13.11 28.07
C SER A 223 -7.77 -13.15 26.73
N ASN A 224 -9.06 -13.46 26.75
CA ASN A 224 -9.91 -13.37 25.58
C ASN A 224 -10.10 -11.92 25.10
N GLU A 225 -10.00 -10.94 25.99
CA GLU A 225 -10.08 -9.52 25.64
C GLU A 225 -8.88 -9.13 24.74
N LEU A 226 -7.69 -9.64 25.04
CA LEU A 226 -6.51 -9.42 24.18
C LEU A 226 -6.73 -9.97 22.76
N VAL A 227 -7.30 -11.17 22.63
CA VAL A 227 -7.60 -11.75 21.30
C VAL A 227 -8.61 -10.88 20.54
N ARG A 228 -9.67 -10.46 21.23
CA ARG A 228 -10.75 -9.68 20.63
C ARG A 228 -10.29 -8.35 20.05
N TYR A 229 -9.37 -7.67 20.74
CA TYR A 229 -8.99 -6.30 20.41
C TYR A 229 -7.58 -6.13 19.83
N ALA A 230 -6.77 -7.18 19.75
CA ALA A 230 -5.38 -7.06 19.31
C ALA A 230 -5.22 -6.38 17.94
N ASN A 231 -6.11 -6.66 16.99
CA ASN A 231 -6.10 -6.00 15.68
C ASN A 231 -7.08 -4.80 15.58
N ASN A 232 -7.74 -4.45 16.69
CA ASN A 232 -8.60 -3.27 16.81
C ASN A 232 -8.41 -2.60 18.17
N SER A 233 -7.20 -2.16 18.46
CA SER A 233 -6.82 -1.59 19.76
C SER A 233 -7.62 -0.32 20.12
N ASP A 234 -8.03 0.47 19.14
CA ASP A 234 -8.84 1.66 19.40
C ASP A 234 -10.22 1.33 19.99
N ALA A 235 -10.85 0.26 19.52
CA ALA A 235 -12.10 -0.23 20.10
C ALA A 235 -11.91 -0.65 21.58
N TYR A 236 -10.75 -1.22 21.94
CA TYR A 236 -10.46 -1.52 23.35
C TYR A 236 -10.51 -0.29 24.23
N PHE A 237 -9.88 0.81 23.83
CA PHE A 237 -9.86 2.06 24.60
C PHE A 237 -11.22 2.74 24.69
N VAL A 238 -12.12 2.48 23.76
CA VAL A 238 -13.52 2.94 23.80
C VAL A 238 -14.34 2.05 24.74
N ASP A 239 -14.32 0.73 24.51
CA ASP A 239 -15.16 -0.23 25.22
C ASP A 239 -14.74 -0.45 26.69
N LYS A 240 -13.46 -0.25 27.01
CA LYS A 240 -12.85 -0.46 28.33
C LYS A 240 -12.35 0.84 28.98
N ALA A 241 -12.90 1.99 28.59
CA ALA A 241 -12.45 3.30 29.07
C ALA A 241 -12.37 3.40 30.61
N ASP A 242 -13.33 2.84 31.32
CA ASP A 242 -13.34 2.85 32.79
C ASP A 242 -12.21 2.01 33.38
N VAL A 243 -11.93 0.83 32.81
CA VAL A 243 -10.83 -0.04 33.23
C VAL A 243 -9.47 0.64 32.98
N VAL A 244 -9.31 1.22 31.79
CA VAL A 244 -8.09 1.96 31.42
C VAL A 244 -7.84 3.11 32.40
N LYS A 245 -8.86 3.92 32.68
CA LYS A 245 -8.79 5.04 33.61
C LYS A 245 -8.43 4.58 35.02
N ASP A 246 -9.05 3.51 35.51
CA ASP A 246 -8.77 2.97 36.83
C ASP A 246 -7.33 2.44 36.93
N ILE A 247 -6.83 1.73 35.91
CA ILE A 247 -5.44 1.27 35.85
C ILE A 247 -4.44 2.44 35.81
N GLU A 248 -4.72 3.51 35.05
CA GLU A 248 -3.85 4.68 34.99
C GLU A 248 -3.75 5.43 36.31
N ILE A 249 -4.86 5.54 37.04
CA ILE A 249 -4.91 6.25 38.33
C ILE A 249 -4.34 5.38 39.46
N ASN A 250 -4.79 4.13 39.54
CA ASN A 250 -4.58 3.27 40.70
C ASN A 250 -3.61 2.10 40.43
N GLY A 251 -3.14 1.90 39.19
CA GLY A 251 -2.34 0.75 38.78
C GLY A 251 -0.87 0.77 39.23
N LYS A 252 -0.36 1.92 39.70
CA LYS A 252 1.05 2.09 40.11
C LYS A 252 1.35 1.61 41.53
N GLY A 253 0.39 1.12 42.26
CA GLY A 253 0.47 0.81 43.71
C GLY A 253 0.63 -0.66 44.09
N TYR A 254 1.21 -1.50 43.18
CA TYR A 254 1.37 -2.93 43.50
C TYR A 254 2.68 -3.51 43.03
#